data_d7cd71a121529cca81d0e689124bcdd9
#
_entry.id   d7cd71a121529cca81d0e689124bcdd9
#
_cell.length_a   1.000
_cell.length_b   1.000
_cell.length_c   1.000
_cell.angle_alpha   90.00
_cell.angle_beta   90.00
_cell.angle_gamma   90.00
#
_symmetry.space_group_name_H-M   'P 1'
#
loop_
_entity.id
_entity.type
_entity.pdbx_description
1 polymer ?
#
loop_
_entity_poly.entity_id
_entity_poly.type
_entity_poly.pdbx_seq_one_letter_code
_entity_poly.pdbx_strand_id
1 'polypeptide(L)'
;MTDKGTSGQSVQKSPELTEGLFLMDGIEGLRSLPRHSVDMLLTDPPYGTTRNFWDVPLPLPELWEAVKWAVKPDGAILFFAQCPYDKVLGASNLPMLRYEWVWYKSRCTGFLNARRAPLKKTENILVFYQKLPLYNPQFEQGKPY
;
A
#
# COMPACT_ATOMS: atom_id res chain seq x y z
N MET A 1 -25.96 -31.29 42.85
CA MET A 1 -25.59 -31.71 41.50
C MET A 1 -25.99 -30.57 40.56
N THR A 2 -25.11 -29.68 40.24
CA THR A 2 -25.35 -28.59 39.28
C THR A 2 -24.25 -28.64 38.25
N ASP A 3 -24.65 -29.07 37.09
CA ASP A 3 -23.81 -29.16 35.92
C ASP A 3 -23.60 -27.74 35.34
N LYS A 4 -22.34 -27.31 35.28
CA LYS A 4 -21.97 -26.05 34.61
C LYS A 4 -21.56 -26.37 33.18
N GLY A 5 -22.50 -26.14 32.25
CA GLY A 5 -22.23 -26.17 30.82
C GLY A 5 -21.14 -25.16 30.43
N THR A 6 -20.01 -25.70 30.00
CA THR A 6 -18.91 -24.93 29.39
C THR A 6 -19.33 -24.56 27.95
N SER A 7 -19.68 -23.31 27.74
CA SER A 7 -19.91 -22.77 26.39
C SER A 7 -18.59 -22.67 25.65
N GLY A 8 -18.32 -23.61 24.77
CA GLY A 8 -17.22 -23.56 23.83
C GLY A 8 -17.42 -22.38 22.87
N GLN A 9 -16.61 -21.34 23.01
CA GLN A 9 -16.48 -20.31 21.97
C GLN A 9 -15.84 -20.94 20.74
N SER A 10 -16.62 -21.08 19.68
CA SER A 10 -16.11 -21.45 18.36
C SER A 10 -15.16 -20.35 17.90
N VAL A 11 -13.87 -20.63 17.89
CA VAL A 11 -12.88 -19.80 17.21
C VAL A 11 -13.25 -19.80 15.73
N GLN A 12 -13.83 -18.72 15.25
CA GLN A 12 -14.02 -18.50 13.82
C GLN A 12 -12.65 -18.44 13.18
N LYS A 13 -12.30 -19.47 12.42
CA LYS A 13 -11.11 -19.52 11.58
C LYS A 13 -11.24 -18.40 10.55
N SER A 14 -10.32 -17.43 10.57
CA SER A 14 -10.26 -16.38 9.55
C SER A 14 -10.25 -17.01 8.16
N PRO A 15 -10.96 -16.46 7.16
CA PRO A 15 -10.96 -17.01 5.81
C PRO A 15 -9.53 -17.03 5.29
N GLU A 16 -9.14 -18.14 4.69
CA GLU A 16 -7.84 -18.29 4.05
C GLU A 16 -7.86 -17.43 2.77
N LEU A 17 -7.27 -16.22 2.84
CA LEU A 17 -7.18 -15.29 1.71
C LEU A 17 -6.09 -15.77 0.75
N THR A 18 -6.45 -16.61 -0.20
CA THR A 18 -5.51 -17.16 -1.19
C THR A 18 -5.66 -16.52 -2.56
N GLU A 19 -6.90 -16.26 -2.99
CA GLU A 19 -7.20 -15.65 -4.29
C GLU A 19 -8.62 -15.05 -4.26
N GLY A 20 -8.82 -13.87 -4.88
CA GLY A 20 -10.13 -13.27 -5.02
C GLY A 20 -10.20 -11.77 -4.72
N LEU A 21 -11.45 -11.27 -4.64
CA LEU A 21 -11.76 -9.90 -4.24
C LEU A 21 -12.41 -9.92 -2.86
N PHE A 22 -11.87 -9.09 -1.97
CA PHE A 22 -12.33 -9.02 -0.58
C PHE A 22 -12.74 -7.59 -0.24
N LEU A 23 -13.98 -7.41 0.22
CA LEU A 23 -14.47 -6.13 0.71
C LEU A 23 -14.24 -6.06 2.22
N MET A 24 -13.14 -5.41 2.61
CA MET A 24 -12.74 -5.25 4.00
C MET A 24 -11.78 -4.08 4.19
N ASP A 25 -11.53 -3.69 5.44
CA ASP A 25 -10.45 -2.76 5.76
C ASP A 25 -9.09 -3.33 5.33
N GLY A 26 -8.27 -2.51 4.66
CA GLY A 26 -7.01 -2.99 4.09
C GLY A 26 -5.97 -3.38 5.15
N ILE A 27 -5.94 -2.70 6.31
CA ILE A 27 -5.03 -3.03 7.42
C ILE A 27 -5.44 -4.35 8.05
N GLU A 28 -6.74 -4.56 8.30
CA GLU A 28 -7.27 -5.82 8.80
C GLU A 28 -7.06 -6.96 7.80
N GLY A 29 -7.21 -6.67 6.50
CA GLY A 29 -6.91 -7.61 5.43
C GLY A 29 -5.45 -8.09 5.50
N LEU A 30 -4.50 -7.16 5.58
CA LEU A 30 -3.07 -7.51 5.72
C LEU A 30 -2.78 -8.32 6.99
N ARG A 31 -3.41 -7.97 8.12
CA ARG A 31 -3.24 -8.70 9.39
C ARG A 31 -3.80 -10.11 9.36
N SER A 32 -4.83 -10.36 8.52
CA SER A 32 -5.43 -11.68 8.37
C SER A 32 -4.61 -12.66 7.54
N LEU A 33 -3.65 -12.15 6.75
CA LEU A 33 -2.74 -12.98 5.95
C LEU A 33 -1.72 -13.70 6.84
N PRO A 34 -1.24 -14.89 6.41
CA PRO A 34 -0.11 -15.53 7.04
C PRO A 34 1.11 -14.61 7.06
N ARG A 35 1.87 -14.67 8.13
CA ARG A 35 3.08 -13.85 8.27
C ARG A 35 4.06 -14.11 7.13
N HIS A 36 4.58 -13.04 6.52
CA HIS A 36 5.56 -13.09 5.44
C HIS A 36 5.12 -13.97 4.25
N SER A 37 3.84 -13.90 3.90
CA SER A 37 3.28 -14.65 2.77
C SER A 37 3.20 -13.85 1.47
N VAL A 38 3.34 -12.52 1.52
CA VAL A 38 3.18 -11.63 0.38
C VAL A 38 4.55 -11.29 -0.21
N ASP A 39 4.74 -11.56 -1.50
CA ASP A 39 5.97 -11.21 -2.24
C ASP A 39 5.99 -9.76 -2.67
N MET A 40 4.83 -9.18 -2.97
CA MET A 40 4.71 -7.78 -3.38
C MET A 40 3.38 -7.19 -2.90
N LEU A 41 3.44 -5.99 -2.33
CA LEU A 41 2.29 -5.14 -2.07
C LEU A 41 2.30 -3.96 -3.04
N LEU A 42 1.23 -3.82 -3.82
CA LEU A 42 0.97 -2.66 -4.66
C LEU A 42 -0.38 -2.07 -4.26
N THR A 43 -0.40 -0.81 -3.85
CA THR A 43 -1.63 -0.19 -3.32
C THR A 43 -1.70 1.30 -3.61
N ASP A 44 -2.94 1.78 -3.75
CA ASP A 44 -3.30 3.19 -3.90
C ASP A 44 -4.18 3.60 -2.70
N PRO A 45 -3.57 4.02 -1.57
CA PRO A 45 -4.30 4.37 -0.37
C PRO A 45 -5.00 5.73 -0.51
N PRO A 46 -5.98 6.07 0.34
CA PRO A 46 -6.54 7.42 0.39
C PRO A 46 -5.48 8.44 0.84
N TYR A 47 -5.42 9.58 0.15
CA TYR A 47 -4.38 10.61 0.37
C TYR A 47 -4.83 11.74 1.31
N GLY A 48 -6.14 11.85 1.62
CA GLY A 48 -6.70 12.97 2.36
C GLY A 48 -6.65 14.30 1.60
N THR A 49 -6.62 14.25 0.28
CA THR A 49 -6.49 15.44 -0.57
C THR A 49 -7.79 15.89 -1.23
N THR A 50 -8.84 15.11 -1.09
CA THR A 50 -10.17 15.40 -1.62
C THR A 50 -11.19 15.68 -0.50
N ARG A 51 -12.40 16.15 -0.87
CA ARG A 51 -13.50 16.32 0.07
C ARG A 51 -14.40 15.09 0.20
N ASN A 52 -13.99 13.96 -0.37
CA ASN A 52 -14.73 12.73 -0.27
C ASN A 52 -14.62 12.18 1.16
N PHE A 53 -15.72 11.70 1.72
CA PHE A 53 -15.77 11.20 3.11
C PHE A 53 -14.86 9.97 3.33
N TRP A 54 -14.56 9.22 2.28
CA TRP A 54 -13.69 8.04 2.33
C TRP A 54 -12.20 8.38 2.16
N ASP A 55 -11.85 9.61 1.72
CA ASP A 55 -10.47 10.00 1.49
C ASP A 55 -9.81 10.46 2.80
N VAL A 56 -9.71 9.55 3.76
CA VAL A 56 -9.06 9.74 5.05
C VAL A 56 -7.73 8.99 5.04
N PRO A 57 -6.59 9.68 5.28
CA PRO A 57 -5.30 9.00 5.32
C PRO A 57 -5.26 7.88 6.34
N LEU A 58 -4.65 6.76 5.97
CA LEU A 58 -4.50 5.62 6.87
C LEU A 58 -3.56 5.97 8.04
N PRO A 59 -3.78 5.39 9.23
CA PRO A 59 -2.87 5.52 10.36
C PRO A 59 -1.55 4.80 10.02
N LEU A 60 -0.49 5.60 9.75
CA LEU A 60 0.78 5.09 9.23
C LEU A 60 1.48 4.09 10.15
N PRO A 61 1.49 4.25 11.50
CA PRO A 61 2.08 3.25 12.37
C PRO A 61 1.45 1.88 12.20
N GLU A 62 0.12 1.80 12.25
CA GLU A 62 -0.67 0.57 12.12
C GLU A 62 -0.53 -0.04 10.73
N LEU A 63 -0.48 0.81 9.69
CA LEU A 63 -0.22 0.39 8.33
C LEU A 63 1.14 -0.30 8.22
N TRP A 64 2.21 0.32 8.75
CA TRP A 64 3.55 -0.27 8.68
C TRP A 64 3.69 -1.55 9.50
N GLU A 65 2.98 -1.69 10.61
CA GLU A 65 2.93 -2.96 11.36
C GLU A 65 2.28 -4.06 10.52
N ALA A 66 1.12 -3.80 9.91
CA ALA A 66 0.42 -4.76 9.09
C ALA A 66 1.21 -5.13 7.81
N VAL A 67 1.84 -4.15 7.17
CA VAL A 67 2.71 -4.37 6.01
C VAL A 67 3.91 -5.26 6.37
N LYS A 68 4.61 -4.96 7.46
CA LYS A 68 5.76 -5.77 7.93
C LYS A 68 5.34 -7.16 8.39
N TRP A 69 4.10 -7.32 8.83
CA TRP A 69 3.55 -8.64 9.16
C TRP A 69 3.34 -9.48 7.89
N ALA A 70 2.65 -8.94 6.89
CA ALA A 70 2.22 -9.69 5.73
C ALA A 70 3.32 -9.87 4.68
N VAL A 71 4.08 -8.81 4.38
CA VAL A 71 5.09 -8.79 3.32
C VAL A 71 6.37 -9.47 3.77
N LYS A 72 6.97 -10.27 2.88
CA LYS A 72 8.27 -10.90 3.11
C LYS A 72 9.37 -9.86 3.34
N PRO A 73 10.44 -10.17 4.09
CA PRO A 73 11.56 -9.25 4.27
C PRO A 73 12.25 -8.81 2.96
N ASP A 74 12.20 -9.65 1.94
CA ASP A 74 12.65 -9.41 0.56
C ASP A 74 11.48 -9.14 -0.40
N GLY A 75 10.30 -8.83 0.10
CA GLY A 75 9.14 -8.42 -0.67
C GLY A 75 9.19 -6.94 -1.03
N ALA A 76 8.66 -6.59 -2.20
CA ALA A 76 8.53 -5.21 -2.66
C ALA A 76 7.25 -4.57 -2.14
N ILE A 77 7.33 -3.29 -1.73
CA ILE A 77 6.19 -2.52 -1.24
C ILE A 77 6.09 -1.25 -2.07
N LEU A 78 5.00 -1.08 -2.79
CA LEU A 78 4.77 0.02 -3.69
C LEU A 78 3.48 0.75 -3.33
N PHE A 79 3.62 2.05 -3.07
CA PHE A 79 2.49 2.93 -2.77
C PHE A 79 2.35 4.00 -3.84
N PHE A 80 1.19 4.08 -4.46
CA PHE A 80 0.82 5.30 -5.18
C PHE A 80 0.65 6.43 -4.17
N ALA A 81 1.14 7.60 -4.53
CA ALA A 81 1.06 8.77 -3.67
C ALA A 81 1.16 10.07 -4.48
N GLN A 82 0.53 11.11 -3.97
CA GLN A 82 0.55 12.44 -4.57
C GLN A 82 0.91 13.48 -3.53
N CYS A 83 1.60 14.53 -3.93
CA CYS A 83 1.94 15.65 -3.05
C CYS A 83 0.66 16.30 -2.45
N PRO A 84 0.63 16.55 -1.11
CA PRO A 84 1.73 16.42 -0.14
C PRO A 84 1.85 15.07 0.55
N TYR A 85 0.89 14.15 0.36
CA TYR A 85 0.84 12.86 1.05
C TYR A 85 2.08 11.98 0.79
N ASP A 86 2.65 12.04 -0.41
CA ASP A 86 3.87 11.32 -0.78
C ASP A 86 5.05 11.66 0.15
N LYS A 87 5.16 12.92 0.59
CA LYS A 87 6.21 13.35 1.52
C LYS A 87 6.00 12.80 2.92
N VAL A 88 4.74 12.80 3.39
CA VAL A 88 4.36 12.26 4.70
C VAL A 88 4.59 10.75 4.73
N LEU A 89 4.11 10.03 3.70
CA LEU A 89 4.28 8.58 3.57
C LEU A 89 5.76 8.20 3.46
N GLY A 90 6.53 8.90 2.62
CA GLY A 90 7.97 8.66 2.47
C GLY A 90 8.73 8.86 3.78
N ALA A 91 8.47 9.98 4.48
CA ALA A 91 9.10 10.29 5.75
C ALA A 91 8.73 9.32 6.88
N SER A 92 7.56 8.70 6.82
CA SER A 92 7.08 7.78 7.86
C SER A 92 7.90 6.49 7.97
N ASN A 93 8.66 6.12 6.93
CA ASN A 93 9.51 4.94 6.95
C ASN A 93 10.77 5.09 6.08
N LEU A 94 11.54 6.13 6.34
CA LEU A 94 12.80 6.40 5.64
C LEU A 94 13.78 5.21 5.61
N PRO A 95 13.90 4.39 6.67
CA PRO A 95 14.80 3.23 6.62
C PRO A 95 14.46 2.20 5.54
N MET A 96 13.20 2.15 5.10
CA MET A 96 12.75 1.23 4.04
C MET A 96 12.56 1.92 2.70
N LEU A 97 12.44 3.26 2.64
CA LEU A 97 12.29 4.00 1.40
C LEU A 97 13.57 3.88 0.55
N ARG A 98 13.42 3.53 -0.73
CA ARG A 98 14.55 3.30 -1.63
C ARG A 98 14.60 4.29 -2.77
N TYR A 99 13.51 4.40 -3.52
CA TYR A 99 13.38 5.29 -4.66
C TYR A 99 11.91 5.54 -4.95
N GLU A 100 11.64 6.40 -5.91
CA GLU A 100 10.31 6.64 -6.44
C GLU A 100 10.31 6.54 -7.96
N TRP A 101 9.18 6.11 -8.52
CA TRP A 101 8.87 6.26 -9.92
C TRP A 101 7.87 7.39 -10.10
N VAL A 102 8.01 8.12 -11.21
CA VAL A 102 7.06 9.15 -11.60
C VAL A 102 6.14 8.57 -12.67
N TRP A 103 4.89 8.36 -12.32
CA TRP A 103 3.88 7.95 -13.28
C TRP A 103 3.34 9.17 -14.02
N TYR A 104 3.61 9.23 -15.32
CA TYR A 104 3.12 10.28 -16.20
C TYR A 104 1.76 9.87 -16.79
N LYS A 105 0.70 10.56 -16.38
CA LYS A 105 -0.68 10.25 -16.78
C LYS A 105 -0.97 10.73 -18.21
N SER A 106 -1.80 9.98 -18.95
CA SER A 106 -2.29 10.38 -20.26
C SER A 106 -3.16 11.64 -20.20
N ARG A 107 -3.90 11.84 -19.10
CA ARG A 107 -4.77 12.99 -18.86
C ARG A 107 -4.39 13.73 -17.58
N CYS A 108 -4.47 15.07 -17.63
CA CYS A 108 -4.28 15.90 -16.44
C CYS A 108 -5.49 15.79 -15.50
N THR A 109 -5.24 15.97 -14.21
CA THR A 109 -6.26 16.07 -13.16
C THR A 109 -6.25 17.45 -12.51
N GLY A 110 -7.31 17.77 -11.74
CA GLY A 110 -7.40 19.04 -11.04
C GLY A 110 -7.92 20.22 -11.86
N PHE A 111 -8.69 19.99 -12.94
CA PHE A 111 -9.17 21.01 -13.86
C PHE A 111 -9.98 22.14 -13.18
N LEU A 112 -10.66 21.86 -12.05
CA LEU A 112 -11.38 22.87 -11.28
C LEU A 112 -10.44 23.94 -10.70
N ASN A 113 -9.16 23.64 -10.55
CA ASN A 113 -8.14 24.54 -10.05
C ASN A 113 -7.25 25.16 -11.16
N ALA A 114 -7.58 24.95 -12.43
CA ALA A 114 -6.75 25.35 -13.57
C ALA A 114 -6.41 26.85 -13.62
N ARG A 115 -7.25 27.70 -13.00
CA ARG A 115 -7.00 29.15 -12.88
C ARG A 115 -6.15 29.53 -11.66
N ARG A 116 -5.82 28.60 -10.78
CA ARG A 116 -5.13 28.83 -9.50
C ARG A 116 -3.80 28.08 -9.38
N ALA A 117 -3.68 26.95 -10.07
CA ALA A 117 -2.49 26.11 -10.02
C ALA A 117 -2.35 25.30 -11.33
N PRO A 118 -1.12 24.88 -11.67
CA PRO A 118 -0.89 23.96 -12.78
C PRO A 118 -1.70 22.67 -12.62
N LEU A 119 -2.15 22.12 -13.74
CA LEU A 119 -2.82 20.81 -13.74
C LEU A 119 -1.82 19.73 -13.36
N LYS A 120 -2.28 18.76 -12.57
CA LYS A 120 -1.47 17.62 -12.16
C LYS A 120 -1.47 16.56 -13.27
N LYS A 121 -0.28 16.17 -13.71
CA LYS A 121 -0.08 15.17 -14.76
C LYS A 121 0.79 13.99 -14.32
N THR A 122 1.34 14.09 -13.13
CA THR A 122 2.19 13.05 -12.55
C THR A 122 1.65 12.59 -11.21
N GLU A 123 1.93 11.35 -10.86
CA GLU A 123 1.85 10.78 -9.54
C GLU A 123 3.14 10.04 -9.22
N ASN A 124 3.48 9.93 -7.95
CA ASN A 124 4.65 9.18 -7.51
C ASN A 124 4.23 7.77 -7.11
N ILE A 125 5.11 6.81 -7.35
CA ILE A 125 5.02 5.47 -6.79
C ILE A 125 6.24 5.29 -5.90
N LEU A 126 6.03 5.34 -4.60
CA LEU A 126 7.10 5.18 -3.62
C LEU A 126 7.41 3.70 -3.44
N VAL A 127 8.68 3.34 -3.56
CA VAL A 127 9.16 1.97 -3.46
C VAL A 127 9.91 1.77 -2.15
N PHE A 128 9.43 0.80 -1.37
CA PHE A 128 10.01 0.43 -0.08
C PHE A 128 10.37 -1.06 -0.09
N TYR A 129 11.44 -1.40 0.57
CA TYR A 129 11.79 -2.77 0.92
C TYR A 129 12.81 -2.82 2.05
N GLN A 130 12.80 -3.91 2.80
CA GLN A 130 13.79 -4.15 3.87
C GLN A 130 15.06 -4.75 3.30
N LYS A 131 14.95 -5.83 2.51
CA LYS A 131 16.01 -6.46 1.76
C LYS A 131 15.73 -6.34 0.27
N LEU A 132 16.75 -6.41 -0.57
CA LEU A 132 16.59 -6.31 -2.02
C LEU A 132 15.61 -7.37 -2.52
N PRO A 133 14.47 -6.97 -3.14
CA PRO A 133 13.51 -7.91 -3.71
C PRO A 133 14.01 -8.50 -5.02
N LEU A 134 13.32 -9.55 -5.48
CA LEU A 134 13.55 -10.09 -6.82
C LEU A 134 13.34 -8.96 -7.85
N TYR A 135 14.36 -8.71 -8.65
CA TYR A 135 14.33 -7.74 -9.74
C TYR A 135 14.63 -8.45 -11.05
N ASN A 136 13.73 -8.33 -12.00
CA ASN A 136 13.88 -8.90 -13.33
C ASN A 136 13.94 -7.77 -14.38
N PRO A 137 15.14 -7.22 -14.66
CA PRO A 137 15.31 -6.10 -15.56
C PRO A 137 14.91 -6.49 -16.99
N GLN A 138 14.13 -5.61 -17.64
CA GLN A 138 13.81 -5.69 -19.05
C GLN A 138 14.76 -4.76 -19.79
N PHE A 139 15.61 -5.31 -20.67
CA PHE A 139 16.57 -4.54 -21.43
C PHE A 139 16.00 -4.20 -22.80
N GLU A 140 16.10 -2.94 -23.17
CA GLU A 140 15.85 -2.48 -24.53
C GLU A 140 17.17 -2.26 -25.25
N GLN A 141 17.19 -2.58 -26.55
CA GLN A 141 18.38 -2.35 -27.38
C GLN A 141 18.52 -0.85 -27.65
N GLY A 142 19.47 -0.21 -26.99
CA GLY A 142 19.81 1.19 -27.21
C GLY A 142 20.67 1.40 -28.45
N LYS A 143 20.76 2.65 -28.92
CA LYS A 143 21.78 3.02 -29.93
C LYS A 143 23.13 3.05 -29.23
N PRO A 144 24.22 2.57 -29.90
CA PRO A 144 25.59 2.75 -29.39
C PRO A 144 25.89 4.23 -29.18
N TYR A 145 26.66 4.55 -28.14
CA TYR A 145 27.13 5.91 -27.86
C TYR A 145 28.15 6.32 -28.89
#